data_906740922ef5b8be0a99b3a22ec2864c
#
_entry.id   906740922ef5b8be0a99b3a22ec2864c
#
_cell.length_a   1.000
_cell.length_b   1.000
_cell.length_c   1.000
_cell.angle_alpha   90.00
_cell.angle_beta   90.00
_cell.angle_gamma   90.00
#
_symmetry.space_group_name_H-M   'P 1'
#
loop_
_entity.id
_entity.type
_entity.pdbx_description
1 polymer ?
#
loop_
_entity_poly.entity_id
_entity_poly.type
_entity_poly.pdbx_seq_one_letter_code
_entity_poly.pdbx_strand_id
1 'polypeptide(L)'
;MGRLIINADDFGLTAGVNRAIVELHRAGLLTSATLMARAAATDEAIDLARATPSLGVGCHVVLVDGEPVLNRIELPTLADPRTGSFHVTLGGFVRRLAVGSINPTEIEAETAAQIAHLQNRGLRLTHIDTHKHTHMFPAVLRPVLRAARAAGIRAVRNPFEPAWSRRATPGAPWLRRAQVNLLRRFEPAFRRIVAEEGFTTTDGAVGVLATGTLNAATVASLLRNLPPGTWELVTHPGYNDADLGRVRTRLTASRETERTALAAVLDFPSIERISFSNLPGANLSGLPPRPS
;
A
#
# COMPACT_ATOMS: atom_id res chain seq x y z
N MET A 1 10.19 15.59 -16.75
CA MET A 1 9.26 15.99 -15.68
C MET A 1 9.05 14.81 -14.76
N GLY A 2 8.92 15.04 -13.47
CA GLY A 2 8.59 13.96 -12.52
C GLY A 2 7.09 13.66 -12.57
N ARG A 3 6.73 12.37 -12.53
CA ARG A 3 5.35 11.88 -12.38
C ARG A 3 5.12 11.40 -10.96
N LEU A 4 3.93 11.64 -10.43
CA LEU A 4 3.60 11.33 -9.04
C LEU A 4 2.30 10.55 -8.94
N ILE A 5 2.38 9.39 -8.31
CA ILE A 5 1.23 8.66 -7.79
C ILE A 5 1.05 9.10 -6.34
N ILE A 6 -0.14 9.53 -5.96
CA ILE A 6 -0.47 9.85 -4.58
C ILE A 6 -1.39 8.75 -4.09
N ASN A 7 -0.86 7.86 -3.26
CA ASN A 7 -1.58 6.68 -2.78
C ASN A 7 -1.94 6.80 -1.31
N ALA A 8 -3.19 6.48 -0.98
CA ALA A 8 -3.64 6.32 0.39
C ALA A 8 -3.70 4.84 0.77
N ASP A 9 -3.00 4.48 1.83
CA ASP A 9 -3.05 3.15 2.42
C ASP A 9 -4.26 2.98 3.34
N ASP A 10 -4.58 1.73 3.68
CA ASP A 10 -5.61 1.34 4.65
C ASP A 10 -7.06 1.70 4.25
N PHE A 11 -7.39 1.79 2.96
CA PHE A 11 -8.78 1.92 2.51
C PHE A 11 -9.58 0.71 2.99
N GLY A 12 -10.70 0.93 3.67
CA GLY A 12 -11.49 -0.11 4.34
C GLY A 12 -11.24 -0.22 5.85
N LEU A 13 -10.21 0.45 6.39
CA LEU A 13 -9.89 0.35 7.82
C LEU A 13 -11.02 0.83 8.72
N THR A 14 -11.54 2.04 8.48
CA THR A 14 -12.71 2.64 9.16
C THR A 14 -13.50 3.51 8.17
N ALA A 15 -14.75 3.82 8.50
CA ALA A 15 -15.58 4.73 7.71
C ALA A 15 -14.95 6.13 7.58
N GLY A 16 -14.29 6.62 8.62
CA GLY A 16 -13.58 7.91 8.58
C GLY A 16 -12.37 7.91 7.65
N VAL A 17 -11.66 6.78 7.55
CA VAL A 17 -10.58 6.61 6.56
C VAL A 17 -11.16 6.57 5.14
N ASN A 18 -12.22 5.80 4.93
CA ASN A 18 -12.90 5.67 3.64
C ASN A 18 -13.35 7.03 3.13
N ARG A 19 -14.05 7.79 3.97
CA ARG A 19 -14.54 9.12 3.65
C ARG A 19 -13.41 10.06 3.26
N ALA A 20 -12.32 10.11 4.03
CA ALA A 20 -11.17 10.97 3.75
C ALA A 20 -10.54 10.66 2.39
N ILE A 21 -10.38 9.38 2.05
CA ILE A 21 -9.80 8.93 0.78
C ILE A 21 -10.65 9.41 -0.41
N VAL A 22 -11.96 9.21 -0.35
CA VAL A 22 -12.86 9.59 -1.44
C VAL A 22 -12.96 11.11 -1.59
N GLU A 23 -13.04 11.86 -0.48
CA GLU A 23 -13.04 13.32 -0.49
C GLU A 23 -11.75 13.89 -1.11
N LEU A 24 -10.60 13.38 -0.71
CA LEU A 24 -9.31 13.80 -1.25
C LEU A 24 -9.18 13.46 -2.75
N HIS A 25 -9.67 12.30 -3.16
CA HIS A 25 -9.68 11.94 -4.58
C HIS A 25 -10.57 12.89 -5.39
N ARG A 26 -11.80 13.17 -4.92
CA ARG A 26 -12.72 14.13 -5.57
C ARG A 26 -12.16 15.54 -5.65
N ALA A 27 -11.34 15.92 -4.67
CA ALA A 27 -10.61 17.18 -4.68
C ALA A 27 -9.35 17.18 -5.59
N GLY A 28 -9.04 16.07 -6.28
CA GLY A 28 -7.88 15.93 -7.15
C GLY A 28 -6.54 15.83 -6.42
N LEU A 29 -6.57 15.54 -5.11
CA LEU A 29 -5.39 15.45 -4.24
C LEU A 29 -4.83 14.03 -4.09
N LEU A 30 -5.57 13.04 -4.57
CA LEU A 30 -5.22 11.63 -4.44
C LEU A 30 -5.56 10.89 -5.73
N THR A 31 -4.67 10.02 -6.20
CA THR A 31 -4.82 9.32 -7.48
C THR A 31 -5.05 7.83 -7.34
N SER A 32 -4.64 7.27 -6.20
CA SER A 32 -4.73 5.84 -5.92
C SER A 32 -5.01 5.58 -4.44
N ALA A 33 -5.55 4.40 -4.14
CA ALA A 33 -5.70 3.90 -2.78
C ALA A 33 -5.50 2.38 -2.76
N THR A 34 -4.99 1.83 -1.65
CA THR A 34 -4.90 0.38 -1.46
C THR A 34 -5.89 -0.10 -0.42
N LEU A 35 -6.77 -1.05 -0.83
CA LEU A 35 -7.93 -1.51 -0.10
C LEU A 35 -7.64 -2.83 0.61
N MET A 36 -7.94 -2.86 1.91
CA MET A 36 -7.81 -4.04 2.77
C MET A 36 -9.00 -4.98 2.52
N ALA A 37 -8.73 -6.25 2.21
CA ALA A 37 -9.79 -7.22 1.90
C ALA A 37 -10.64 -7.60 3.12
N ARG A 38 -10.11 -7.43 4.33
CA ARG A 38 -10.80 -7.78 5.58
C ARG A 38 -10.45 -6.80 6.70
N ALA A 39 -11.23 -5.75 6.78
CA ALA A 39 -11.16 -4.74 7.84
C ALA A 39 -12.58 -4.27 8.18
N ALA A 40 -12.73 -3.44 9.21
CA ALA A 40 -14.03 -3.10 9.76
C ALA A 40 -14.99 -2.39 8.78
N ALA A 41 -14.45 -1.62 7.82
CA ALA A 41 -15.22 -0.87 6.84
C ALA A 41 -14.91 -1.27 5.39
N THR A 42 -14.47 -2.53 5.17
CA THR A 42 -14.14 -3.04 3.82
C THR A 42 -15.33 -3.00 2.87
N ASP A 43 -16.53 -3.40 3.31
CA ASP A 43 -17.71 -3.43 2.46
C ASP A 43 -18.10 -2.04 1.97
N GLU A 44 -18.09 -1.04 2.87
CA GLU A 44 -18.30 0.36 2.51
C GLU A 44 -17.24 0.86 1.52
N ALA A 45 -15.96 0.51 1.75
CA ALA A 45 -14.87 0.87 0.86
C ALA A 45 -15.05 0.30 -0.55
N ILE A 46 -15.52 -0.93 -0.67
CA ILE A 46 -15.84 -1.56 -1.97
C ILE A 46 -16.94 -0.78 -2.70
N ASP A 47 -18.02 -0.42 -2.01
CA ASP A 47 -19.11 0.34 -2.61
C ASP A 47 -18.66 1.74 -3.05
N LEU A 48 -17.87 2.43 -2.23
CA LEU A 48 -17.27 3.72 -2.56
C LEU A 48 -16.30 3.63 -3.74
N ALA A 49 -15.47 2.58 -3.80
CA ALA A 49 -14.56 2.34 -4.91
C ALA A 49 -15.32 2.11 -6.23
N ARG A 50 -16.41 1.34 -6.20
CA ARG A 50 -17.30 1.13 -7.36
C ARG A 50 -17.97 2.42 -7.83
N ALA A 51 -18.37 3.27 -6.89
CA ALA A 51 -18.96 4.59 -7.17
C ALA A 51 -17.92 5.64 -7.61
N THR A 52 -16.63 5.33 -7.54
CA THR A 52 -15.53 6.26 -7.86
C THR A 52 -14.53 5.60 -8.84
N PRO A 53 -14.94 5.31 -10.09
CA PRO A 53 -14.13 4.52 -11.04
C PRO A 53 -12.84 5.22 -11.50
N SER A 54 -12.70 6.52 -11.27
CA SER A 54 -11.48 7.30 -11.53
C SER A 54 -10.37 7.08 -10.48
N LEU A 55 -10.72 6.56 -9.29
CA LEU A 55 -9.74 6.21 -8.27
C LEU A 55 -9.05 4.89 -8.65
N GLY A 56 -7.73 4.93 -8.77
CA GLY A 56 -6.93 3.72 -8.96
C GLY A 56 -6.92 2.88 -7.66
N VAL A 57 -7.66 1.76 -7.64
CA VAL A 57 -7.72 0.92 -6.44
C VAL A 57 -6.80 -0.28 -6.57
N GLY A 58 -5.91 -0.47 -5.60
CA GLY A 58 -5.06 -1.65 -5.42
C GLY A 58 -5.51 -2.54 -4.26
N CYS A 59 -4.93 -3.73 -4.16
CA CYS A 59 -5.11 -4.60 -2.98
C CYS A 59 -4.02 -4.31 -1.94
N HIS A 60 -4.43 -3.90 -0.73
CA HIS A 60 -3.56 -3.76 0.44
C HIS A 60 -3.50 -5.09 1.18
N VAL A 61 -2.57 -5.97 0.76
CA VAL A 61 -2.47 -7.32 1.32
C VAL A 61 -2.04 -7.27 2.78
N VAL A 62 -2.83 -7.85 3.64
CA VAL A 62 -2.55 -7.96 5.08
C VAL A 62 -2.01 -9.36 5.36
N LEU A 63 -0.79 -9.43 5.93
CA LEU A 63 -0.11 -10.67 6.36
C LEU A 63 0.36 -10.57 7.81
N VAL A 64 0.12 -9.43 8.44
CA VAL A 64 0.50 -9.12 9.81
C VAL A 64 -0.47 -8.09 10.38
N ASP A 65 -0.83 -8.24 11.66
CA ASP A 65 -1.67 -7.27 12.39
C ASP A 65 -3.05 -7.05 11.76
N GLY A 66 -3.78 -8.15 11.54
CA GLY A 66 -5.12 -8.13 10.95
C GLY A 66 -5.72 -9.54 10.89
N GLU A 67 -6.84 -9.65 10.19
CA GLU A 67 -7.59 -10.89 10.05
C GLU A 67 -7.38 -11.48 8.64
N PRO A 68 -7.13 -12.79 8.53
CA PRO A 68 -7.02 -13.46 7.24
C PRO A 68 -8.41 -13.64 6.58
N VAL A 69 -8.41 -13.81 5.25
CA VAL A 69 -9.58 -14.27 4.48
C VAL A 69 -9.75 -15.79 4.60
N LEU A 70 -8.64 -16.52 4.52
CA LEU A 70 -8.61 -17.97 4.72
C LEU A 70 -8.73 -18.33 6.21
N ASN A 71 -9.20 -19.54 6.48
CA ASN A 71 -9.28 -20.01 7.86
C ASN A 71 -7.90 -20.46 8.39
N ARG A 72 -7.77 -20.56 9.72
CA ARG A 72 -6.52 -20.90 10.40
C ARG A 72 -5.96 -22.30 10.04
N ILE A 73 -6.83 -23.22 9.58
CA ILE A 73 -6.40 -24.58 9.21
C ILE A 73 -5.61 -24.53 7.91
N GLU A 74 -5.95 -23.59 7.02
CA GLU A 74 -5.26 -23.34 5.76
C GLU A 74 -3.96 -22.51 5.95
N LEU A 75 -3.80 -21.86 7.11
CA LEU A 75 -2.69 -20.96 7.43
C LEU A 75 -1.93 -21.34 8.71
N PRO A 76 -1.52 -22.62 8.88
CA PRO A 76 -0.93 -23.11 10.14
C PRO A 76 0.36 -22.41 10.54
N THR A 77 1.08 -21.80 9.59
CA THR A 77 2.34 -21.08 9.88
C THR A 77 2.19 -19.57 9.83
N LEU A 78 1.20 -19.04 9.13
CA LEU A 78 1.02 -17.59 8.92
C LEU A 78 0.09 -16.99 9.99
N ALA A 79 -0.96 -17.70 10.39
CA ALA A 79 -1.89 -17.28 11.45
C ALA A 79 -1.49 -17.80 12.83
N ASP A 80 -1.93 -17.11 13.89
CA ASP A 80 -1.81 -17.60 15.27
C ASP A 80 -2.81 -18.75 15.47
N PRO A 81 -2.36 -19.95 15.86
CA PRO A 81 -3.24 -21.12 15.98
C PRO A 81 -4.31 -20.98 17.07
N ARG A 82 -4.15 -20.05 18.03
CA ARG A 82 -5.11 -19.82 19.12
C ARG A 82 -6.20 -18.85 18.72
N THR A 83 -5.84 -17.76 18.01
CA THR A 83 -6.78 -16.70 17.68
C THR A 83 -7.32 -16.81 16.27
N GLY A 84 -6.57 -17.41 15.35
CA GLY A 84 -6.85 -17.41 13.91
C GLY A 84 -6.45 -16.13 13.19
N SER A 85 -6.09 -15.08 13.92
CA SER A 85 -5.63 -13.80 13.38
C SER A 85 -4.16 -13.86 12.97
N PHE A 86 -3.69 -12.90 12.17
CA PHE A 86 -2.26 -12.76 11.90
C PHE A 86 -1.47 -12.37 13.13
N HIS A 87 -0.17 -12.69 13.12
CA HIS A 87 0.75 -12.25 14.17
C HIS A 87 0.75 -10.71 14.26
N VAL A 88 0.67 -10.25 15.49
CA VAL A 88 0.39 -8.86 15.83
C VAL A 88 1.52 -7.89 15.49
N THR A 89 2.78 -8.33 15.56
CA THR A 89 3.93 -7.44 15.42
C THR A 89 4.75 -7.74 14.19
N LEU A 90 5.16 -6.68 13.48
CA LEU A 90 6.07 -6.81 12.33
C LEU A 90 7.38 -7.48 12.72
N GLY A 91 7.95 -7.17 13.90
CA GLY A 91 9.19 -7.80 14.39
C GLY A 91 9.05 -9.31 14.58
N GLY A 92 7.92 -9.77 15.14
CA GLY A 92 7.61 -11.19 15.28
C GLY A 92 7.47 -11.88 13.93
N PHE A 93 6.76 -11.25 12.98
CA PHE A 93 6.63 -11.74 11.61
C PHE A 93 7.99 -11.87 10.91
N VAL A 94 8.83 -10.81 10.96
CA VAL A 94 10.17 -10.80 10.34
C VAL A 94 11.08 -11.87 10.95
N ARG A 95 11.04 -12.07 12.29
CA ARG A 95 11.81 -13.13 12.94
C ARG A 95 11.39 -14.51 12.44
N ARG A 96 10.08 -14.79 12.35
CA ARG A 96 9.57 -16.07 11.84
C ARG A 96 9.93 -16.29 10.38
N LEU A 97 9.87 -15.22 9.57
CA LEU A 97 10.28 -15.25 8.17
C LEU A 97 11.79 -15.58 8.06
N ALA A 98 12.64 -14.96 8.89
CA ALA A 98 14.08 -15.15 8.88
C ALA A 98 14.53 -16.58 9.28
N VAL A 99 13.78 -17.24 10.17
CA VAL A 99 14.05 -18.64 10.55
C VAL A 99 13.28 -19.66 9.68
N GLY A 100 12.64 -19.22 8.59
CA GLY A 100 11.92 -20.12 7.68
C GLY A 100 10.66 -20.76 8.27
N SER A 101 10.08 -20.17 9.33
CA SER A 101 8.88 -20.71 10.00
C SER A 101 7.57 -20.30 9.34
N ILE A 102 7.59 -19.51 8.26
CA ILE A 102 6.41 -19.12 7.50
C ILE A 102 6.46 -19.83 6.15
N ASN A 103 5.42 -20.60 5.82
CA ASN A 103 5.34 -21.29 4.55
C ASN A 103 4.97 -20.29 3.43
N PRO A 104 5.80 -20.13 2.39
CA PRO A 104 5.50 -19.23 1.27
C PRO A 104 4.21 -19.55 0.52
N THR A 105 3.78 -20.84 0.51
CA THR A 105 2.51 -21.22 -0.14
C THR A 105 1.28 -20.67 0.59
N GLU A 106 1.36 -20.51 1.92
CA GLU A 106 0.29 -19.86 2.69
C GLU A 106 0.21 -18.38 2.38
N ILE A 107 1.36 -17.69 2.19
CA ILE A 107 1.41 -16.29 1.75
C ILE A 107 0.73 -16.15 0.37
N GLU A 108 1.04 -17.05 -0.56
CA GLU A 108 0.46 -17.04 -1.91
C GLU A 108 -1.05 -17.30 -1.88
N ALA A 109 -1.49 -18.32 -1.13
CA ALA A 109 -2.90 -18.67 -0.99
C ALA A 109 -3.73 -17.55 -0.35
N GLU A 110 -3.25 -16.98 0.75
CA GLU A 110 -3.93 -15.88 1.43
C GLU A 110 -3.96 -14.62 0.58
N THR A 111 -2.87 -14.30 -0.12
CA THR A 111 -2.84 -13.16 -1.06
C THR A 111 -3.87 -13.36 -2.18
N ALA A 112 -3.95 -14.58 -2.74
CA ALA A 112 -4.94 -14.91 -3.77
C ALA A 112 -6.37 -14.78 -3.24
N ALA A 113 -6.62 -15.22 -2.00
CA ALA A 113 -7.93 -15.10 -1.36
C ALA A 113 -8.33 -13.64 -1.12
N GLN A 114 -7.39 -12.80 -0.66
CA GLN A 114 -7.65 -11.37 -0.48
C GLN A 114 -7.96 -10.67 -1.81
N ILE A 115 -7.19 -10.93 -2.86
CA ILE A 115 -7.43 -10.39 -4.20
C ILE A 115 -8.81 -10.85 -4.72
N ALA A 116 -9.09 -12.16 -4.63
CA ALA A 116 -10.35 -12.74 -5.09
C ALA A 116 -11.55 -12.16 -4.33
N HIS A 117 -11.43 -11.93 -3.02
CA HIS A 117 -12.48 -11.30 -2.22
C HIS A 117 -12.88 -9.92 -2.79
N LEU A 118 -11.92 -9.11 -3.18
CA LEU A 118 -12.17 -7.78 -3.76
C LEU A 118 -12.67 -7.87 -5.21
N GLN A 119 -12.06 -8.74 -6.04
CA GLN A 119 -12.46 -8.90 -7.44
C GLN A 119 -13.85 -9.49 -7.60
N ASN A 120 -14.24 -10.47 -6.77
CA ASN A 120 -15.57 -11.09 -6.78
C ASN A 120 -16.67 -10.09 -6.36
N ARG A 121 -16.30 -9.01 -5.67
CA ARG A 121 -17.17 -7.88 -5.34
C ARG A 121 -17.19 -6.80 -6.44
N GLY A 122 -16.63 -7.10 -7.63
CA GLY A 122 -16.69 -6.25 -8.82
C GLY A 122 -15.56 -5.22 -8.96
N LEU A 123 -14.54 -5.24 -8.09
CA LEU A 123 -13.42 -4.32 -8.20
C LEU A 123 -12.41 -4.74 -9.27
N ARG A 124 -11.97 -3.79 -10.08
CA ARG A 124 -10.81 -3.93 -10.95
C ARG A 124 -9.59 -3.37 -10.24
N LEU A 125 -8.71 -4.27 -9.78
CA LEU A 125 -7.51 -3.87 -9.04
C LEU A 125 -6.39 -3.46 -10.00
N THR A 126 -5.80 -2.29 -9.76
CA THR A 126 -4.77 -1.69 -10.62
C THR A 126 -3.36 -2.09 -10.20
N HIS A 127 -3.14 -2.37 -8.92
CA HIS A 127 -1.83 -2.68 -8.35
C HIS A 127 -1.95 -3.47 -7.05
N ILE A 128 -0.81 -3.88 -6.51
CA ILE A 128 -0.72 -4.56 -5.23
C ILE A 128 0.37 -3.94 -4.36
N ASP A 129 0.13 -3.91 -3.08
CA ASP A 129 1.11 -3.65 -2.04
C ASP A 129 0.82 -4.51 -0.80
N THR A 130 1.52 -4.29 0.30
CA THR A 130 1.23 -5.00 1.55
C THR A 130 1.26 -4.08 2.75
N HIS A 131 0.38 -4.33 3.70
CA HIS A 131 0.38 -3.68 5.01
C HIS A 131 1.76 -3.80 5.68
N LYS A 132 2.26 -2.68 6.22
CA LYS A 132 3.61 -2.56 6.80
C LYS A 132 4.74 -2.94 5.83
N HIS A 133 4.50 -2.84 4.52
CA HIS A 133 5.48 -3.08 3.46
C HIS A 133 6.18 -4.44 3.53
N THR A 134 5.50 -5.49 3.99
CA THR A 134 6.09 -6.83 4.15
C THR A 134 6.64 -7.41 2.85
N HIS A 135 6.14 -6.96 1.68
CA HIS A 135 6.65 -7.35 0.35
C HIS A 135 8.07 -6.82 0.03
N MET A 136 8.67 -6.01 0.91
CA MET A 136 10.10 -5.68 0.78
C MET A 136 11.00 -6.91 0.96
N PHE A 137 10.52 -7.94 1.65
CA PHE A 137 11.27 -9.17 1.88
C PHE A 137 11.08 -10.15 0.73
N PRO A 138 12.17 -10.66 0.10
CA PRO A 138 12.08 -11.57 -1.06
C PRO A 138 11.19 -12.81 -0.85
N ALA A 139 11.21 -13.36 0.37
CA ALA A 139 10.39 -14.54 0.73
C ALA A 139 8.88 -14.24 0.77
N VAL A 140 8.49 -12.97 0.93
CA VAL A 140 7.09 -12.51 0.84
C VAL A 140 6.77 -12.05 -0.58
N LEU A 141 7.70 -11.36 -1.23
CA LEU A 141 7.46 -10.73 -2.53
C LEU A 141 7.06 -11.74 -3.60
N ARG A 142 7.83 -12.83 -3.77
CA ARG A 142 7.56 -13.82 -4.82
C ARG A 142 6.15 -14.44 -4.72
N PRO A 143 5.70 -15.00 -3.59
CA PRO A 143 4.35 -15.54 -3.48
C PRO A 143 3.26 -14.46 -3.69
N VAL A 144 3.47 -13.24 -3.19
CA VAL A 144 2.54 -12.12 -3.42
C VAL A 144 2.42 -11.80 -4.92
N LEU A 145 3.54 -11.72 -5.65
CA LEU A 145 3.54 -11.42 -7.08
C LEU A 145 2.93 -12.57 -7.91
N ARG A 146 3.14 -13.83 -7.53
CA ARG A 146 2.53 -14.99 -8.21
C ARG A 146 1.01 -14.94 -8.10
N ALA A 147 0.48 -14.74 -6.90
CA ALA A 147 -0.96 -14.58 -6.68
C ALA A 147 -1.53 -13.40 -7.47
N ALA A 148 -0.86 -12.24 -7.43
CA ALA A 148 -1.26 -11.05 -8.15
C ALA A 148 -1.25 -11.26 -9.67
N ARG A 149 -0.22 -11.93 -10.20
CA ARG A 149 -0.11 -12.28 -11.62
C ARG A 149 -1.25 -13.19 -12.08
N ALA A 150 -1.56 -14.20 -11.30
CA ALA A 150 -2.67 -15.11 -11.59
C ALA A 150 -4.02 -14.38 -11.63
N ALA A 151 -4.16 -13.32 -10.82
CA ALA A 151 -5.35 -12.47 -10.77
C ALA A 151 -5.34 -11.31 -11.80
N GLY A 152 -4.36 -11.25 -12.71
CA GLY A 152 -4.27 -10.23 -13.76
C GLY A 152 -3.69 -8.88 -13.32
N ILE A 153 -3.12 -8.78 -12.12
CA ILE A 153 -2.45 -7.56 -11.63
C ILE A 153 -0.99 -7.59 -12.07
N ARG A 154 -0.48 -6.45 -12.59
CA ARG A 154 0.88 -6.33 -13.12
C ARG A 154 1.69 -5.16 -12.55
N ALA A 155 1.12 -4.39 -11.64
CA ALA A 155 1.83 -3.30 -10.98
C ALA A 155 1.97 -3.58 -9.48
N VAL A 156 3.13 -3.25 -8.93
CA VAL A 156 3.45 -3.39 -7.50
C VAL A 156 4.13 -2.14 -6.97
N ARG A 157 3.82 -1.74 -5.75
CA ARG A 157 4.52 -0.66 -5.03
C ARG A 157 6.01 -1.00 -4.89
N ASN A 158 6.88 -0.03 -5.16
CA ASN A 158 8.27 -0.07 -4.70
C ASN A 158 8.35 0.55 -3.29
N PRO A 159 8.56 -0.23 -2.22
CA PRO A 159 8.49 0.29 -0.85
C PRO A 159 9.75 1.04 -0.38
N PHE A 160 10.75 1.18 -1.25
CA PHE A 160 12.06 1.73 -0.87
C PHE A 160 12.14 3.24 -1.08
N GLU A 161 12.46 3.96 0.00
CA GLU A 161 12.59 5.40 -0.03
C GLU A 161 13.95 5.84 -0.60
N PRO A 162 13.98 6.69 -1.66
CA PRO A 162 15.19 7.10 -2.34
C PRO A 162 16.02 8.08 -1.49
N ALA A 163 17.30 8.24 -1.84
CA ALA A 163 18.22 9.09 -1.10
C ALA A 163 17.82 10.57 -1.10
N TRP A 164 17.26 11.06 -2.22
CA TRP A 164 16.84 12.45 -2.34
C TRP A 164 15.66 12.77 -1.42
N SER A 165 14.67 11.88 -1.31
CA SER A 165 13.51 12.04 -0.44
C SER A 165 13.93 12.11 1.03
N ARG A 166 14.88 11.26 1.44
CA ARG A 166 15.40 11.27 2.82
C ARG A 166 16.09 12.58 3.19
N ARG A 167 16.72 13.25 2.22
CA ARG A 167 17.27 14.60 2.41
C ARG A 167 16.17 15.65 2.50
N ALA A 168 15.11 15.49 1.71
CA ALA A 168 13.94 16.36 1.70
C ALA A 168 13.02 16.20 2.94
N THR A 169 13.31 15.25 3.84
CA THR A 169 12.57 14.99 5.09
C THR A 169 13.46 15.22 6.32
N PRO A 170 13.84 16.47 6.62
CA PRO A 170 14.85 16.76 7.65
C PRO A 170 14.41 16.40 9.07
N GLY A 171 13.13 16.52 9.40
CA GLY A 171 12.58 16.28 10.73
C GLY A 171 12.40 14.83 11.14
N ALA A 172 12.74 13.85 10.28
CA ALA A 172 12.56 12.45 10.60
C ALA A 172 13.51 11.98 11.72
N PRO A 173 13.01 11.18 12.70
CA PRO A 173 13.82 10.65 13.79
C PRO A 173 15.01 9.82 13.27
N TRP A 174 16.16 9.93 13.91
CA TRP A 174 17.38 9.24 13.50
C TRP A 174 17.23 7.72 13.47
N LEU A 175 16.51 7.16 14.44
CA LEU A 175 16.24 5.72 14.50
C LEU A 175 15.43 5.24 13.29
N ARG A 176 14.42 6.02 12.88
CA ARG A 176 13.63 5.75 11.67
C ARG A 176 14.50 5.80 10.41
N ARG A 177 15.40 6.80 10.34
CA ARG A 177 16.38 6.89 9.24
C ARG A 177 17.28 5.67 9.16
N ALA A 178 17.77 5.20 10.31
CA ALA A 178 18.61 4.01 10.40
C ALA A 178 17.83 2.74 9.94
N GLN A 179 16.58 2.59 10.36
CA GLN A 179 15.70 1.51 9.93
C GLN A 179 15.47 1.51 8.41
N VAL A 180 15.10 2.67 7.84
CA VAL A 180 14.89 2.80 6.38
C VAL A 180 16.18 2.50 5.61
N ASN A 181 17.34 2.97 6.08
CA ASN A 181 18.64 2.67 5.47
C ASN A 181 18.97 1.17 5.52
N LEU A 182 18.70 0.52 6.64
CA LEU A 182 18.94 -0.90 6.81
C LEU A 182 18.08 -1.74 5.86
N LEU A 183 16.81 -1.38 5.71
CA LEU A 183 15.86 -2.10 4.87
C LEU A 183 16.16 -1.94 3.38
N ARG A 184 16.81 -0.84 2.96
CA ARG A 184 17.22 -0.64 1.57
C ARG A 184 18.15 -1.70 1.01
N ARG A 185 18.82 -2.47 1.85
CA ARG A 185 19.63 -3.62 1.38
C ARG A 185 18.83 -4.67 0.62
N PHE A 186 17.51 -4.70 0.79
CA PHE A 186 16.62 -5.58 0.04
C PHE A 186 16.20 -5.04 -1.33
N GLU A 187 16.44 -3.75 -1.61
CA GLU A 187 16.03 -3.09 -2.86
C GLU A 187 16.57 -3.78 -4.13
N PRO A 188 17.85 -4.19 -4.23
CA PRO A 188 18.35 -4.87 -5.42
C PRO A 188 17.64 -6.21 -5.68
N ALA A 189 17.38 -6.99 -4.63
CA ALA A 189 16.65 -8.25 -4.74
C ALA A 189 15.18 -8.01 -5.12
N PHE A 190 14.53 -6.98 -4.57
CA PHE A 190 13.18 -6.58 -4.92
C PHE A 190 13.09 -6.25 -6.43
N ARG A 191 13.94 -5.35 -6.93
CA ARG A 191 13.92 -4.94 -8.35
C ARG A 191 14.14 -6.11 -9.30
N ARG A 192 15.06 -7.02 -8.95
CA ARG A 192 15.31 -8.24 -9.72
C ARG A 192 14.06 -9.13 -9.76
N ILE A 193 13.44 -9.40 -8.61
CA ILE A 193 12.25 -10.25 -8.51
C ILE A 193 11.06 -9.64 -9.27
N VAL A 194 10.84 -8.33 -9.14
CA VAL A 194 9.79 -7.62 -9.87
C VAL A 194 9.95 -7.77 -11.36
N ALA A 195 11.19 -7.63 -11.87
CA ALA A 195 11.50 -7.82 -13.29
C ALA A 195 11.32 -9.30 -13.73
N GLU A 196 11.84 -10.26 -12.96
CA GLU A 196 11.70 -11.70 -13.23
C GLU A 196 10.23 -12.15 -13.28
N GLU A 197 9.38 -11.59 -12.40
CA GLU A 197 7.94 -11.92 -12.35
C GLU A 197 7.10 -11.11 -13.38
N GLY A 198 7.73 -10.22 -14.16
CA GLY A 198 7.09 -9.43 -15.22
C GLY A 198 6.15 -8.34 -14.67
N PHE A 199 6.52 -7.74 -13.54
CA PHE A 199 5.78 -6.61 -12.96
C PHE A 199 6.40 -5.27 -13.30
N THR A 200 5.55 -4.25 -13.33
CA THR A 200 5.97 -2.85 -13.36
C THR A 200 5.90 -2.23 -11.96
N THR A 201 6.75 -1.25 -11.70
CA THR A 201 6.82 -0.56 -10.42
C THR A 201 7.30 0.87 -10.59
N THR A 202 7.20 1.67 -9.52
CA THR A 202 7.74 3.03 -9.48
C THR A 202 9.26 3.05 -9.24
N ASP A 203 9.89 4.21 -9.44
CA ASP A 203 11.29 4.43 -9.10
C ASP A 203 11.55 4.39 -7.59
N GLY A 204 10.52 4.61 -6.78
CA GLY A 204 10.53 4.47 -5.33
C GLY A 204 9.30 5.07 -4.67
N ALA A 205 9.15 4.82 -3.38
CA ALA A 205 8.15 5.44 -2.52
C ALA A 205 8.76 6.59 -1.70
N VAL A 206 8.03 7.68 -1.57
CA VAL A 206 8.39 8.82 -0.72
C VAL A 206 7.30 9.01 0.36
N GLY A 207 7.64 9.63 1.48
CA GLY A 207 6.73 9.76 2.62
C GLY A 207 6.78 8.58 3.60
N VAL A 208 7.41 7.47 3.25
CA VAL A 208 7.59 6.31 4.14
C VAL A 208 8.38 6.69 5.40
N LEU A 209 9.44 7.49 5.24
CA LEU A 209 10.23 8.02 6.36
C LEU A 209 9.40 8.94 7.26
N ALA A 210 8.45 9.67 6.68
CA ALA A 210 7.57 10.62 7.36
C ALA A 210 6.25 9.99 7.84
N THR A 211 6.04 8.68 7.70
CA THR A 211 4.81 8.02 8.17
C THR A 211 4.51 8.39 9.62
N GLY A 212 3.31 8.91 9.87
CA GLY A 212 2.88 9.40 11.18
C GLY A 212 3.33 10.83 11.52
N THR A 213 4.12 11.49 10.65
CA THR A 213 4.60 12.87 10.83
C THR A 213 4.54 13.69 9.54
N LEU A 214 3.95 13.13 8.47
CA LEU A 214 3.83 13.78 7.17
C LEU A 214 2.89 15.00 7.26
N ASN A 215 3.47 16.19 7.23
CA ASN A 215 2.77 17.47 7.28
C ASN A 215 2.96 18.25 5.97
N ALA A 216 2.24 19.38 5.81
CA ALA A 216 2.28 20.19 4.59
C ALA A 216 3.68 20.66 4.21
N ALA A 217 4.50 21.03 5.18
CA ALA A 217 5.89 21.46 4.93
C ALA A 217 6.75 20.32 4.37
N THR A 218 6.55 19.10 4.89
CA THR A 218 7.25 17.90 4.39
C THR A 218 6.77 17.53 2.99
N VAL A 219 5.46 17.55 2.73
CA VAL A 219 4.90 17.33 1.38
C VAL A 219 5.48 18.34 0.40
N ALA A 220 5.43 19.63 0.70
CA ALA A 220 5.98 20.67 -0.14
C ALA A 220 7.51 20.53 -0.35
N SER A 221 8.25 20.09 0.67
CA SER A 221 9.69 19.82 0.54
C SER A 221 9.97 18.65 -0.42
N LEU A 222 9.21 17.56 -0.30
CA LEU A 222 9.31 16.41 -1.20
C LEU A 222 9.01 16.80 -2.65
N LEU A 223 7.95 17.57 -2.88
CA LEU A 223 7.51 17.97 -4.22
C LEU A 223 8.48 18.95 -4.89
N ARG A 224 9.04 19.92 -4.13
CA ARG A 224 10.10 20.82 -4.66
C ARG A 224 11.35 20.09 -5.11
N ASN A 225 11.66 18.96 -4.50
CA ASN A 225 12.87 18.19 -4.78
C ASN A 225 12.59 16.96 -5.66
N LEU A 226 11.39 16.83 -6.23
CA LEU A 226 10.98 15.67 -7.03
C LEU A 226 11.79 15.60 -8.34
N PRO A 227 12.66 14.60 -8.54
CA PRO A 227 13.44 14.48 -9.76
C PRO A 227 12.60 13.88 -10.89
N PRO A 228 13.10 13.91 -12.15
CA PRO A 228 12.52 13.12 -13.22
C PRO A 228 12.37 11.64 -12.82
N GLY A 229 11.29 11.00 -13.32
CA GLY A 229 10.95 9.62 -12.95
C GLY A 229 9.51 9.49 -12.53
N THR A 230 9.14 8.30 -12.03
CA THR A 230 7.80 8.00 -11.53
C THR A 230 7.86 7.61 -10.07
N TRP A 231 7.30 8.44 -9.22
CA TRP A 231 7.40 8.31 -7.76
C TRP A 231 6.02 8.07 -7.15
N GLU A 232 5.99 7.40 -6.01
CA GLU A 232 4.78 7.23 -5.23
C GLU A 232 4.89 7.99 -3.90
N LEU A 233 3.95 8.89 -3.61
CA LEU A 233 3.77 9.46 -2.28
C LEU A 233 2.81 8.56 -1.50
N VAL A 234 3.35 7.89 -0.49
CA VAL A 234 2.59 7.01 0.42
C VAL A 234 2.01 7.84 1.54
N THR A 235 0.69 7.74 1.74
CA THR A 235 -0.04 8.52 2.74
C THR A 235 -1.06 7.66 3.48
N HIS A 236 -1.46 8.11 4.67
CA HIS A 236 -2.44 7.46 5.52
C HIS A 236 -3.49 8.48 5.99
N PRO A 237 -4.24 9.12 5.08
CA PRO A 237 -5.23 10.11 5.48
C PRO A 237 -6.41 9.45 6.19
N GLY A 238 -7.06 10.20 7.08
CA GLY A 238 -8.26 9.74 7.76
C GLY A 238 -8.78 10.79 8.72
N TYR A 239 -10.01 10.59 9.18
CA TYR A 239 -10.57 11.32 10.31
C TYR A 239 -10.20 10.62 11.60
N ASN A 240 -9.81 11.40 12.61
CA ASN A 240 -9.52 10.89 13.94
C ASN A 240 -10.83 10.83 14.76
N ASP A 241 -11.65 9.84 14.43
CA ASP A 241 -12.97 9.61 15.01
C ASP A 241 -13.00 8.41 16.01
N ALA A 242 -14.17 8.16 16.57
CA ALA A 242 -14.36 7.10 17.56
C ALA A 242 -14.06 5.70 16.99
N ASP A 243 -14.32 5.47 15.70
CA ASP A 243 -14.09 4.16 15.08
C ASP A 243 -12.59 3.91 14.92
N LEU A 244 -11.82 4.95 14.55
CA LEU A 244 -10.36 4.85 14.51
C LEU A 244 -9.77 4.56 15.89
N GLY A 245 -10.37 5.10 16.97
CA GLY A 245 -9.97 4.82 18.35
C GLY A 245 -10.17 3.36 18.79
N ARG A 246 -10.99 2.58 18.09
CA ARG A 246 -11.23 1.14 18.35
C ARG A 246 -10.29 0.24 17.56
N VAL A 247 -9.61 0.77 16.54
CA VAL A 247 -8.69 0.02 15.71
C VAL A 247 -7.29 0.05 16.31
N ARG A 248 -6.62 -1.09 16.27
CA ARG A 248 -5.24 -1.16 16.69
C ARG A 248 -4.32 -0.55 15.61
N THR A 249 -3.99 0.71 15.77
CA THR A 249 -3.07 1.46 14.91
C THR A 249 -2.26 2.46 15.74
N ARG A 250 -1.06 2.78 15.24
CA ARG A 250 -0.27 3.90 15.79
C ARG A 250 -0.57 5.22 15.08
N LEU A 251 -1.27 5.15 13.95
CA LEU A 251 -1.62 6.30 13.14
C LEU A 251 -3.05 6.73 13.53
N THR A 252 -3.15 7.64 14.46
CA THR A 252 -4.43 8.22 14.93
C THR A 252 -4.51 9.69 14.52
N ALA A 253 -4.10 10.62 15.38
CA ALA A 253 -4.08 12.07 15.06
C ALA A 253 -3.25 12.42 13.80
N SER A 254 -2.22 11.62 13.49
CA SER A 254 -1.41 11.81 12.28
C SER A 254 -2.20 11.65 10.99
N ARG A 255 -3.28 10.85 10.95
CA ARG A 255 -4.13 10.71 9.77
C ARG A 255 -4.83 12.01 9.40
N GLU A 256 -5.30 12.77 10.40
CA GLU A 256 -5.87 14.09 10.20
C GLU A 256 -4.82 15.08 9.67
N THR A 257 -3.61 15.02 10.23
CA THR A 257 -2.48 15.83 9.75
C THR A 257 -2.13 15.50 8.30
N GLU A 258 -2.04 14.22 7.95
CA GLU A 258 -1.77 13.78 6.57
C GLU A 258 -2.90 14.18 5.61
N ARG A 259 -4.16 14.06 6.04
CA ARG A 259 -5.33 14.48 5.26
C ARG A 259 -5.26 15.96 4.87
N THR A 260 -4.94 16.83 5.81
CA THR A 260 -4.82 18.27 5.56
C THR A 260 -3.54 18.64 4.81
N ALA A 261 -2.46 17.91 5.03
CA ALA A 261 -1.17 18.14 4.38
C ALA A 261 -1.20 17.94 2.85
N LEU A 262 -2.09 17.09 2.35
CA LEU A 262 -2.19 16.82 0.91
C LEU A 262 -2.65 18.02 0.09
N ALA A 263 -3.27 19.03 0.69
CA ALA A 263 -3.59 20.29 0.01
C ALA A 263 -2.35 20.98 -0.59
N ALA A 264 -1.17 20.77 0.00
CA ALA A 264 0.10 21.33 -0.52
C ALA A 264 0.47 20.80 -1.93
N VAL A 265 -0.17 19.71 -2.40
CA VAL A 265 0.05 19.19 -3.76
C VAL A 265 -0.43 20.18 -4.82
N LEU A 266 -1.43 21.02 -4.51
CA LEU A 266 -1.99 22.01 -5.44
C LEU A 266 -0.98 23.12 -5.78
N ASP A 267 0.00 23.38 -4.93
CA ASP A 267 1.05 24.37 -5.16
C ASP A 267 2.06 23.93 -6.24
N PHE A 268 1.93 22.70 -6.76
CA PHE A 268 2.85 22.10 -7.74
C PHE A 268 2.10 21.60 -8.98
N PRO A 269 1.46 22.49 -9.76
CA PRO A 269 0.64 22.10 -10.92
C PRO A 269 1.46 21.51 -12.07
N SER A 270 2.77 21.73 -12.11
CA SER A 270 3.68 21.18 -13.14
C SER A 270 4.02 19.70 -12.92
N ILE A 271 3.70 19.12 -11.75
CA ILE A 271 3.90 17.70 -11.49
C ILE A 271 2.72 16.92 -12.09
N GLU A 272 3.01 16.04 -13.03
CA GLU A 272 2.02 15.14 -13.61
C GLU A 272 1.54 14.12 -12.55
N ARG A 273 0.26 14.19 -12.19
CA ARG A 273 -0.37 13.26 -11.24
C ARG A 273 -0.98 12.10 -12.02
N ILE A 274 -0.54 10.89 -11.73
CA ILE A 274 -0.96 9.65 -12.38
C ILE A 274 -1.42 8.62 -11.34
N SER A 275 -2.09 7.56 -11.79
CA SER A 275 -2.37 6.38 -10.96
C SER A 275 -1.48 5.20 -11.38
N PHE A 276 -1.50 4.12 -10.62
CA PHE A 276 -0.78 2.90 -10.99
C PHE A 276 -1.23 2.31 -12.34
N SER A 277 -2.48 2.53 -12.74
CA SER A 277 -2.97 2.10 -14.06
C SER A 277 -2.29 2.77 -15.24
N ASN A 278 -1.60 3.90 -15.02
CA ASN A 278 -0.86 4.63 -16.04
C ASN A 278 0.60 4.17 -16.17
N LEU A 279 1.05 3.23 -15.34
CA LEU A 279 2.40 2.66 -15.48
C LEU A 279 2.49 1.80 -16.76
N PRO A 280 3.62 1.83 -17.48
CA PRO A 280 3.83 0.99 -18.65
C PRO A 280 3.65 -0.49 -18.30
N GLY A 281 2.80 -1.21 -19.03
CA GLY A 281 2.54 -2.64 -18.78
C GLY A 281 1.60 -2.96 -17.60
N ALA A 282 1.10 -1.96 -16.88
CA ALA A 282 0.13 -2.16 -15.80
C ALA A 282 -1.25 -2.63 -16.31
N ASN A 283 -1.63 -2.22 -17.52
CA ASN A 283 -2.87 -2.63 -18.16
C ASN A 283 -2.63 -3.80 -19.10
N LEU A 284 -3.11 -4.98 -18.73
CA LEU A 284 -3.36 -6.03 -19.72
C LEU A 284 -4.62 -5.62 -20.51
N SER A 285 -4.43 -4.98 -21.65
CA SER A 285 -5.42 -4.89 -22.71
C SER A 285 -5.66 -6.30 -23.26
N GLY A 286 -6.55 -7.08 -22.66
CA GLY A 286 -6.80 -8.45 -23.11
C GLY A 286 -7.72 -9.30 -22.25
N LEU A 287 -8.23 -8.83 -21.13
CA LEU A 287 -9.32 -9.52 -20.46
C LEU A 287 -10.65 -9.11 -21.13
N PRO A 288 -11.47 -10.09 -21.61
CA PRO A 288 -12.77 -9.78 -22.18
C PRO A 288 -13.67 -9.08 -21.16
N PRO A 289 -14.58 -8.22 -21.60
CA PRO A 289 -15.61 -7.67 -20.70
C PRO A 289 -16.36 -8.85 -20.08
N ARG A 290 -16.55 -8.83 -18.75
CA ARG A 290 -17.36 -9.83 -18.07
C ARG A 290 -18.76 -9.82 -18.64
N PRO A 291 -19.42 -11.00 -18.84
CA PRO A 291 -20.81 -11.04 -19.23
C PRO A 291 -21.67 -10.32 -18.19
N SER A 292 -22.59 -9.54 -18.68
CA SER A 292 -23.62 -8.76 -17.97
C SER A 292 -24.52 -9.65 -17.11
#